data_a80480902ba862bbebafa3934c223a6a
#
_entry.id   a80480902ba862bbebafa3934c223a6a
#
_cell.length_a   1.000
_cell.length_b   1.000
_cell.length_c   1.000
_cell.angle_alpha   90.00
_cell.angle_beta   90.00
_cell.angle_gamma   90.00
#
_symmetry.space_group_name_H-M   'P 1'
#
loop_
_entity.id
_entity.type
_entity.pdbx_description
1 polymer ?
#
loop_
_entity_poly.entity_id
_entity_poly.type
_entity_poly.pdbx_seq_one_letter_code
_entity_poly.pdbx_strand_id
1 'polypeptide(L)'
;MPLLYERWCLLQIIKVLIQQYHYHPDASWKRKLLATINIGRRSEPLSFTNHNVKRSIRLMYEPKLDNGRTPDFVMDVDVEQKNGHTHTNRFVMDAKFYSSDLLQGMGGISRVIDHLYNDKDYSENGQNSVFILHPATNTISDRVSPQSWGKDSFLGELVM
;
A
#
# COMPACT_ATOMS: atom_id res chain seq x y z
N MET A 1 7.99 11.55 -14.13
CA MET A 1 7.04 11.93 -13.07
C MET A 1 6.51 10.72 -12.24
N PRO A 2 6.15 9.54 -12.81
CA PRO A 2 5.62 8.44 -12.00
C PRO A 2 6.53 8.06 -10.83
N LEU A 3 7.80 7.79 -11.08
CA LEU A 3 8.77 7.38 -10.07
C LEU A 3 8.92 8.37 -8.89
N LEU A 4 8.84 9.68 -9.16
CA LEU A 4 8.92 10.68 -8.10
C LEU A 4 7.68 10.61 -7.19
N TYR A 5 6.51 10.40 -7.79
CA TYR A 5 5.26 10.26 -7.06
C TYR A 5 5.22 8.98 -6.21
N GLU A 6 5.66 7.85 -6.74
CA GLU A 6 5.79 6.60 -5.99
C GLU A 6 6.68 6.78 -4.76
N ARG A 7 7.86 7.40 -4.93
CA ARG A 7 8.77 7.69 -3.81
C ARG A 7 8.13 8.63 -2.79
N TRP A 8 7.38 9.62 -3.25
CA TRP A 8 6.63 10.50 -2.36
C TRP A 8 5.57 9.73 -1.57
N CYS A 9 4.80 8.83 -2.22
CA CYS A 9 3.83 7.96 -1.57
C CYS A 9 4.50 7.10 -0.49
N LEU A 10 5.66 6.50 -0.78
CA LEU A 10 6.44 5.73 0.20
C LEU A 10 6.74 6.56 1.45
N LEU A 11 7.22 7.79 1.27
CA LEU A 11 7.52 8.69 2.38
C LEU A 11 6.27 9.07 3.18
N GLN A 12 5.13 9.28 2.50
CA GLN A 12 3.87 9.59 3.18
C GLN A 12 3.37 8.39 3.99
N ILE A 13 3.43 7.17 3.45
CA ILE A 13 3.06 5.96 4.19
C ILE A 13 3.90 5.86 5.47
N ILE A 14 5.23 5.99 5.36
CA ILE A 14 6.14 5.95 6.52
C ILE A 14 5.79 7.04 7.54
N LYS A 15 5.55 8.26 7.06
CA LYS A 15 5.17 9.39 7.93
C LYS A 15 3.89 9.11 8.70
N VAL A 16 2.87 8.59 8.03
CA VAL A 16 1.57 8.24 8.64
C VAL A 16 1.75 7.14 9.69
N LEU A 17 2.51 6.09 9.38
CA LEU A 17 2.78 5.01 10.33
C LEU A 17 3.45 5.52 11.60
N ILE A 18 4.46 6.39 11.46
CA ILE A 18 5.22 6.90 12.62
C ILE A 18 4.43 7.98 13.38
N GLN A 19 3.90 8.98 12.68
CA GLN A 19 3.34 10.17 13.33
C GLN A 19 1.89 10.01 13.77
N GLN A 20 1.07 9.32 12.98
CA GLN A 20 -0.37 9.17 13.30
C GLN A 20 -0.66 7.88 14.06
N TYR A 21 -0.02 6.79 13.68
CA TYR A 21 -0.28 5.47 14.27
C TYR A 21 0.77 5.02 15.28
N HIS A 22 1.79 5.85 15.54
CA HIS A 22 2.82 5.61 16.56
C HIS A 22 3.55 4.27 16.43
N TYR A 23 3.79 3.84 15.19
CA TYR A 23 4.66 2.71 14.95
C TYR A 23 6.12 3.12 15.07
N HIS A 24 6.92 2.25 15.64
CA HIS A 24 8.37 2.43 15.80
C HIS A 24 9.10 1.66 14.72
N PRO A 25 9.86 2.34 13.85
CA PRO A 25 10.64 1.66 12.82
C PRO A 25 11.85 0.94 13.44
N ASP A 26 12.33 -0.11 12.77
CA ASP A 26 13.57 -0.77 13.16
C ASP A 26 14.80 0.17 13.06
N ALA A 27 15.90 -0.15 13.77
CA ALA A 27 17.08 0.73 13.82
C ALA A 27 17.73 0.94 12.44
N SER A 28 17.51 0.06 11.48
CA SER A 28 18.12 0.10 10.15
C SER A 28 17.27 0.79 9.08
N TRP A 29 16.07 1.24 9.43
CA TRP A 29 15.07 1.73 8.47
C TRP A 29 15.58 2.87 7.56
N LYS A 30 16.35 3.82 8.10
CA LYS A 30 16.89 4.94 7.31
C LYS A 30 17.86 4.45 6.23
N ARG A 31 18.73 3.52 6.58
CA ARG A 31 19.68 2.91 5.64
C ARG A 31 18.95 2.15 4.54
N LYS A 32 17.95 1.34 4.91
CA LYS A 32 17.10 0.60 3.97
C LYS A 32 16.34 1.54 3.04
N LEU A 33 15.73 2.59 3.59
CA LEU A 33 14.99 3.59 2.82
C LEU A 33 15.90 4.31 1.82
N LEU A 34 17.08 4.75 2.23
CA LEU A 34 18.05 5.40 1.34
C LEU A 34 18.51 4.46 0.23
N ALA A 35 18.75 3.18 0.53
CA ALA A 35 19.09 2.18 -0.48
C ALA A 35 17.96 2.00 -1.49
N THR A 36 16.71 1.97 -1.04
CA THR A 36 15.52 1.88 -1.89
C THR A 36 15.42 3.08 -2.85
N ILE A 37 15.56 4.30 -2.32
CA ILE A 37 15.39 5.52 -3.10
C ILE A 37 16.54 5.72 -4.10
N ASN A 38 17.78 5.40 -3.71
CA ASN A 38 18.96 5.72 -4.52
C ASN A 38 19.27 4.67 -5.59
N ILE A 39 18.99 3.40 -5.34
CA ILE A 39 19.49 2.32 -6.19
C ILE A 39 18.42 1.78 -7.13
N GLY A 40 17.13 2.10 -6.90
CA GLY A 40 16.03 1.56 -7.70
C GLY A 40 15.95 0.02 -7.68
N ARG A 41 16.58 -0.59 -6.69
CA ARG A 41 16.57 -2.05 -6.50
C ARG A 41 15.48 -2.42 -5.49
N ARG A 42 14.97 -3.63 -5.63
CA ARG A 42 14.12 -4.27 -4.62
C ARG A 42 14.70 -4.04 -3.24
N SER A 43 13.95 -3.34 -2.43
CA SER A 43 14.40 -2.98 -1.10
C SER A 43 14.21 -4.15 -0.12
N GLU A 44 15.08 -4.17 0.88
CA GLU A 44 14.77 -4.92 2.09
C GLU A 44 13.48 -4.36 2.71
N PRO A 45 12.59 -5.19 3.26
CA PRO A 45 11.40 -4.71 3.93
C PRO A 45 11.72 -3.72 5.06
N LEU A 46 10.96 -2.63 5.10
CA LEU A 46 10.94 -1.70 6.22
C LEU A 46 10.03 -2.25 7.29
N SER A 47 10.56 -2.48 8.48
CA SER A 47 9.79 -3.07 9.60
C SER A 47 9.43 -2.03 10.63
N PHE A 48 8.18 -2.08 11.08
CA PHE A 48 7.61 -1.18 12.09
C PHE A 48 6.86 -2.00 13.13
N THR A 49 6.92 -1.59 14.38
CA THR A 49 6.21 -2.26 15.48
C THR A 49 5.41 -1.26 16.30
N ASN A 50 4.24 -1.67 16.77
CA ASN A 50 3.48 -0.95 17.77
C ASN A 50 3.07 -1.92 18.88
N HIS A 51 3.81 -1.88 19.98
CA HIS A 51 3.63 -2.77 21.11
C HIS A 51 2.29 -2.56 21.84
N ASN A 52 1.74 -1.33 21.81
CA ASN A 52 0.48 -1.03 22.49
C ASN A 52 -0.71 -1.77 21.88
N VAL A 53 -0.69 -1.95 20.56
CA VAL A 53 -1.76 -2.66 19.83
C VAL A 53 -1.33 -4.05 19.36
N LYS A 54 -0.12 -4.49 19.74
CA LYS A 54 0.45 -5.80 19.39
C LYS A 54 0.42 -6.07 17.88
N ARG A 55 0.92 -5.11 17.12
CA ARG A 55 0.98 -5.18 15.65
C ARG A 55 2.37 -4.90 15.15
N SER A 56 2.75 -5.60 14.08
CA SER A 56 3.93 -5.27 13.29
C SER A 56 3.57 -5.11 11.83
N ILE A 57 4.36 -4.29 11.13
CA ILE A 57 4.16 -3.98 9.73
C ILE A 57 5.48 -4.21 8.99
N ARG A 58 5.39 -4.87 7.84
CA ARG A 58 6.46 -4.95 6.85
C ARG A 58 6.02 -4.22 5.60
N LEU A 59 6.68 -3.11 5.29
CA LEU A 59 6.43 -2.31 4.10
C LEU A 59 7.51 -2.61 3.06
N MET A 60 7.10 -3.04 1.87
CA MET A 60 7.97 -3.41 0.77
C MET A 60 7.71 -2.51 -0.44
N TYR A 61 8.77 -2.07 -1.10
CA TYR A 61 8.71 -1.29 -2.34
C TYR A 61 9.07 -2.18 -3.53
N GLU A 62 8.24 -2.18 -4.56
CA GLU A 62 8.37 -3.02 -5.76
C GLU A 62 8.67 -4.51 -5.47
N PRO A 63 7.96 -5.15 -4.52
CA PRO A 63 8.17 -6.56 -4.27
C PRO A 63 7.62 -7.41 -5.41
N LYS A 64 8.17 -8.60 -5.59
CA LYS A 64 7.59 -9.59 -6.49
C LYS A 64 6.60 -10.44 -5.73
N LEU A 65 5.33 -10.47 -6.20
CA LEU A 65 4.30 -11.37 -5.70
C LEU A 65 4.53 -12.82 -6.19
N ASP A 66 3.82 -13.76 -5.60
CA ASP A 66 3.94 -15.19 -5.95
C ASP A 66 3.51 -15.47 -7.40
N ASN A 67 2.54 -14.72 -7.92
CA ASN A 67 2.13 -14.74 -9.31
C ASN A 67 3.12 -14.06 -10.29
N GLY A 68 4.26 -13.58 -9.79
CA GLY A 68 5.33 -12.93 -10.55
C GLY A 68 5.11 -11.44 -10.85
N ARG A 69 3.99 -10.87 -10.46
CA ARG A 69 3.69 -9.43 -10.62
C ARG A 69 4.48 -8.59 -9.63
N THR A 70 4.66 -7.32 -9.98
CA THR A 70 5.41 -6.35 -9.15
C THR A 70 4.55 -5.10 -8.96
N PRO A 71 3.79 -5.00 -7.87
CA PRO A 71 3.10 -3.76 -7.49
C PRO A 71 4.10 -2.73 -6.95
N ASP A 72 3.68 -1.48 -6.82
CA ASP A 72 4.55 -0.43 -6.27
C ASP A 72 4.83 -0.67 -4.78
N PHE A 73 3.81 -1.08 -4.01
CA PHE A 73 3.96 -1.36 -2.58
C PHE A 73 3.19 -2.60 -2.15
N VAL A 74 3.76 -3.29 -1.18
CA VAL A 74 3.05 -4.29 -0.36
C VAL A 74 3.27 -3.97 1.10
N MET A 75 2.21 -4.00 1.87
CA MET A 75 2.22 -3.83 3.31
C MET A 75 1.58 -5.04 3.98
N ASP A 76 2.37 -5.83 4.66
CA ASP A 76 1.90 -6.92 5.50
C ASP A 76 1.72 -6.40 6.92
N VAL A 77 0.53 -6.59 7.47
CA VAL A 77 0.18 -6.22 8.84
C VAL A 77 -0.05 -7.49 9.64
N ASP A 78 0.87 -7.79 10.54
CA ASP A 78 0.78 -8.90 11.47
C ASP A 78 0.06 -8.45 12.74
N VAL A 79 -0.96 -9.19 13.13
CA VAL A 79 -1.76 -8.96 14.33
C VAL A 79 -1.65 -10.16 15.26
N GLU A 80 -1.10 -9.96 16.44
CA GLU A 80 -1.07 -11.01 17.48
C GLU A 80 -2.46 -11.16 18.09
N GLN A 81 -3.01 -12.36 18.00
CA GLN A 81 -4.29 -12.72 18.58
C GLN A 81 -4.16 -13.16 20.06
N LYS A 82 -5.26 -13.15 20.80
CA LYS A 82 -5.29 -13.55 22.23
C LYS A 82 -4.81 -14.98 22.47
N ASN A 83 -4.90 -15.85 21.49
CA ASN A 83 -4.45 -17.25 21.55
C ASN A 83 -2.96 -17.43 21.19
N GLY A 84 -2.22 -16.33 20.98
CA GLY A 84 -0.82 -16.36 20.58
C GLY A 84 -0.56 -16.62 19.09
N HIS A 85 -1.60 -16.82 18.29
CA HIS A 85 -1.45 -16.92 16.84
C HIS A 85 -1.30 -15.53 16.21
N THR A 86 -0.50 -15.46 15.16
CA THR A 86 -0.37 -14.25 14.33
C THR A 86 -1.22 -14.39 13.09
N HIS A 87 -2.03 -13.38 12.81
CA HIS A 87 -2.76 -13.26 11.56
C HIS A 87 -2.15 -12.14 10.73
N THR A 88 -1.84 -12.42 9.45
CA THR A 88 -1.28 -11.46 8.53
C THR A 88 -2.35 -10.99 7.55
N ASN A 89 -2.55 -9.68 7.46
CA ASN A 89 -3.35 -9.05 6.40
C ASN A 89 -2.39 -8.40 5.42
N ARG A 90 -2.55 -8.71 4.13
CA ARG A 90 -1.74 -8.14 3.04
C ARG A 90 -2.52 -7.08 2.29
N PHE A 91 -1.90 -5.92 2.16
CA PHE A 91 -2.39 -4.77 1.40
C PHE A 91 -1.44 -4.52 0.23
N VAL A 92 -1.96 -4.62 -0.98
CA VAL A 92 -1.22 -4.34 -2.22
C VAL A 92 -1.64 -2.97 -2.74
N MET A 93 -0.70 -2.10 -3.00
CA MET A 93 -0.96 -0.72 -3.37
C MET A 93 -0.19 -0.34 -4.64
N ASP A 94 -0.83 0.43 -5.49
CA ASP A 94 -0.27 0.92 -6.76
C ASP A 94 -0.44 2.44 -6.85
N ALA A 95 0.64 3.18 -7.08
CA ALA A 95 0.63 4.63 -7.14
C ALA A 95 0.26 5.11 -8.53
N LYS A 96 -0.78 5.93 -8.62
CA LYS A 96 -1.31 6.48 -9.87
C LYS A 96 -1.31 7.99 -9.82
N PHE A 97 -0.32 8.60 -10.48
CA PHE A 97 -0.26 10.06 -10.63
C PHE A 97 -1.22 10.53 -11.73
N TYR A 98 -2.51 10.36 -11.49
CA TYR A 98 -3.55 10.81 -12.40
C TYR A 98 -4.43 11.86 -11.73
N SER A 99 -4.80 12.91 -12.50
CA SER A 99 -5.88 13.80 -12.09
C SER A 99 -7.21 13.05 -12.10
N SER A 100 -8.17 13.52 -11.33
CA SER A 100 -9.52 12.96 -11.33
C SER A 100 -10.14 12.90 -12.72
N ASP A 101 -9.87 13.91 -13.56
CA ASP A 101 -10.37 13.97 -14.93
C ASP A 101 -9.76 12.88 -15.81
N LEU A 102 -8.49 12.58 -15.61
CA LEU A 102 -7.77 11.53 -16.33
C LEU A 102 -8.27 10.14 -15.89
N LEU A 103 -8.52 9.95 -14.60
CA LEU A 103 -9.11 8.72 -14.09
C LEU A 103 -10.53 8.52 -14.63
N GLN A 104 -11.34 9.60 -14.76
CA GLN A 104 -12.66 9.54 -15.39
C GLN A 104 -12.56 9.16 -16.88
N GLY A 105 -11.60 9.73 -17.61
CA GLY A 105 -11.34 9.39 -19.01
C GLY A 105 -10.92 7.93 -19.24
N MET A 106 -10.31 7.30 -18.24
CA MET A 106 -9.94 5.87 -18.25
C MET A 106 -11.10 4.94 -17.84
N GLY A 107 -12.30 5.45 -17.66
CA GLY A 107 -13.45 4.69 -17.17
C GLY A 107 -13.67 4.78 -15.66
N GLY A 108 -12.95 5.72 -15.02
CA GLY A 108 -13.05 5.99 -13.59
C GLY A 108 -12.12 5.13 -12.73
N ILE A 109 -12.06 5.49 -11.47
CA ILE A 109 -11.26 4.81 -10.44
C ILE A 109 -11.63 3.32 -10.37
N SER A 110 -12.90 3.01 -10.45
CA SER A 110 -13.41 1.63 -10.39
C SER A 110 -12.79 0.73 -11.45
N ARG A 111 -12.65 1.21 -12.67
CA ARG A 111 -12.04 0.43 -13.76
C ARG A 111 -10.54 0.24 -13.56
N VAL A 112 -9.85 1.24 -13.03
CA VAL A 112 -8.41 1.12 -12.71
C VAL A 112 -8.21 0.08 -11.61
N ILE A 113 -9.04 0.09 -10.57
CA ILE A 113 -8.99 -0.89 -9.49
C ILE A 113 -9.31 -2.29 -10.03
N ASP A 114 -10.36 -2.43 -10.85
CA ASP A 114 -10.74 -3.70 -11.47
C ASP A 114 -9.59 -4.29 -12.30
N HIS A 115 -8.92 -3.46 -13.09
CA HIS A 115 -7.72 -3.87 -13.84
C HIS A 115 -6.59 -4.36 -12.93
N LEU A 116 -6.31 -3.67 -11.81
CA LEU A 116 -5.27 -4.09 -10.87
C LEU A 116 -5.67 -5.39 -10.15
N TYR A 117 -6.92 -5.50 -9.79
CA TYR A 117 -7.44 -6.63 -9.03
C TYR A 117 -7.53 -7.89 -9.88
N ASN A 118 -8.16 -7.80 -11.05
CA ASN A 118 -8.45 -8.95 -11.91
C ASN A 118 -7.37 -9.18 -12.99
N ASP A 119 -7.07 -8.17 -13.82
CA ASP A 119 -6.18 -8.37 -14.97
C ASP A 119 -4.72 -8.50 -14.54
N LYS A 120 -4.27 -7.71 -13.58
CA LYS A 120 -2.94 -7.85 -12.98
C LYS A 120 -2.87 -8.88 -11.86
N ASP A 121 -4.03 -9.36 -11.39
CA ASP A 121 -4.15 -10.29 -10.28
C ASP A 121 -3.31 -9.90 -9.05
N TYR A 122 -3.35 -8.61 -8.69
CA TYR A 122 -2.72 -8.15 -7.45
C TYR A 122 -3.43 -8.69 -6.21
N SER A 123 -4.68 -9.11 -6.38
CA SER A 123 -5.45 -9.77 -5.34
C SER A 123 -4.98 -11.20 -5.01
N GLU A 124 -4.17 -11.82 -5.89
CA GLU A 124 -3.79 -13.24 -5.78
C GLU A 124 -5.00 -14.13 -5.47
N ASN A 125 -5.96 -14.13 -6.40
CA ASN A 125 -7.25 -14.83 -6.27
C ASN A 125 -8.11 -14.34 -5.08
N GLY A 126 -8.08 -13.04 -4.80
CA GLY A 126 -8.92 -12.43 -3.77
C GLY A 126 -8.38 -12.56 -2.34
N GLN A 127 -7.13 -13.01 -2.18
CA GLN A 127 -6.51 -13.12 -0.85
C GLN A 127 -5.99 -11.79 -0.33
N ASN A 128 -5.59 -10.88 -1.22
CA ASN A 128 -5.04 -9.58 -0.86
C ASN A 128 -6.05 -8.45 -1.07
N SER A 129 -6.02 -7.46 -0.20
CA SER A 129 -6.71 -6.18 -0.43
C SER A 129 -5.88 -5.31 -1.38
N VAL A 130 -6.51 -4.73 -2.41
CA VAL A 130 -5.84 -3.93 -3.43
C VAL A 130 -6.31 -2.47 -3.37
N PHE A 131 -5.36 -1.54 -3.39
CA PHE A 131 -5.61 -0.10 -3.30
C PHE A 131 -4.85 0.67 -4.37
N ILE A 132 -5.41 1.81 -4.76
CA ILE A 132 -4.67 2.83 -5.51
C ILE A 132 -4.33 4.01 -4.60
N LEU A 133 -3.13 4.56 -4.81
CA LEU A 133 -2.69 5.79 -4.19
C LEU A 133 -2.69 6.88 -5.27
N HIS A 134 -3.52 7.91 -5.12
CA HIS A 134 -3.57 8.99 -6.10
C HIS A 134 -3.69 10.36 -5.43
N PRO A 135 -3.29 11.46 -6.12
CA PRO A 135 -3.41 12.80 -5.56
C PRO A 135 -4.87 13.19 -5.31
N ALA A 136 -5.13 13.81 -4.16
CA ALA A 136 -6.41 14.42 -3.90
C ALA A 136 -6.65 15.61 -4.85
N THR A 137 -7.83 15.71 -5.42
CA THR A 137 -8.28 16.90 -6.10
C THR A 137 -9.26 17.67 -5.22
N ASN A 138 -8.81 18.78 -4.68
CA ASN A 138 -9.58 19.90 -4.13
C ASN A 138 -10.65 19.68 -3.05
N THR A 139 -10.94 18.50 -2.60
CA THR A 139 -11.78 18.28 -1.44
C THR A 139 -11.08 17.38 -0.46
N ILE A 140 -10.94 17.88 0.72
CA ILE A 140 -10.49 17.18 1.92
C ILE A 140 -11.55 16.14 2.33
N SER A 141 -11.92 15.29 1.46
CA SER A 141 -12.51 14.02 1.87
C SER A 141 -11.39 13.00 1.97
N ASP A 142 -10.59 13.20 2.98
CA ASP A 142 -9.41 12.46 3.38
C ASP A 142 -9.71 11.02 3.71
N ARG A 143 -10.43 10.31 2.90
CA ARG A 143 -10.94 9.05 3.38
C ARG A 143 -10.73 7.97 2.37
N VAL A 144 -10.15 6.92 2.89
CA VAL A 144 -10.31 5.60 2.30
C VAL A 144 -11.80 5.44 1.99
N SER A 145 -12.13 5.42 0.72
CA SER A 145 -13.46 5.03 0.26
C SER A 145 -13.40 3.55 -0.08
N PRO A 146 -13.71 2.65 0.87
CA PRO A 146 -13.72 1.23 0.59
C PRO A 146 -14.88 0.95 -0.34
N GLN A 147 -14.58 0.42 -1.51
CA GLN A 147 -15.58 -0.17 -2.39
C GLN A 147 -15.50 -1.68 -2.25
N SER A 148 -16.61 -2.29 -1.99
CA SER A 148 -16.74 -3.74 -1.96
C SER A 148 -16.86 -4.26 -3.40
N TRP A 149 -15.91 -5.08 -3.82
CA TRP A 149 -15.91 -5.75 -5.12
C TRP A 149 -15.91 -7.26 -4.90
N GLY A 150 -16.99 -7.93 -5.29
CA GLY A 150 -17.17 -9.34 -5.03
C GLY A 150 -17.56 -9.63 -3.56
N LYS A 151 -17.73 -10.93 -3.24
CA LYS A 151 -18.33 -11.34 -1.96
C LYS A 151 -17.46 -11.06 -0.73
N ASP A 152 -16.14 -10.94 -0.86
CA ASP A 152 -15.23 -10.92 0.30
C ASP A 152 -14.03 -9.98 0.16
N SER A 153 -14.00 -9.07 -0.81
CA SER A 153 -12.84 -8.20 -1.04
C SER A 153 -13.15 -6.74 -0.81
N PHE A 154 -12.32 -6.10 0.00
CA PHE A 154 -12.28 -4.65 0.12
C PHE A 154 -11.28 -4.09 -0.88
N LEU A 155 -11.77 -3.25 -1.77
CA LEU A 155 -10.96 -2.41 -2.63
C LEU A 155 -11.08 -0.98 -2.13
N GLY A 156 -9.98 -0.28 -2.07
CA GLY A 156 -9.96 1.06 -1.51
C GLY A 156 -9.16 2.04 -2.35
N GLU A 157 -9.58 3.27 -2.23
CA GLU A 157 -8.87 4.45 -2.69
C GLU A 157 -8.24 5.11 -1.47
N LEU A 158 -6.92 5.26 -1.47
CA LEU A 158 -6.22 6.06 -0.48
C LEU A 158 -5.84 7.38 -1.13
N VAL A 159 -6.45 8.45 -0.66
CA VAL A 159 -6.13 9.81 -1.08
C VAL A 159 -5.00 10.33 -0.21
N MET A 160 -3.88 10.72 -0.85
CA MET A 160 -2.66 11.16 -0.20
C MET A 160 -2.47 12.67 -0.34
#